data_80910569bf1ef80165eab5fb6be96d7d
#
_entry.id   80910569bf1ef80165eab5fb6be96d7d
#
_cell.length_a   1.000
_cell.length_b   1.000
_cell.length_c   1.000
_cell.angle_alpha   90.00
_cell.angle_beta   90.00
_cell.angle_gamma   90.00
#
_symmetry.space_group_name_H-M   'P 1'
#
loop_
_entity.id
_entity.type
_entity.pdbx_description
1 polymer ?
#
loop_
_entity_poly.entity_id
_entity_poly.type
_entity_poly.pdbx_seq_one_letter_code
_entity_poly.pdbx_strand_id
1 'polypeptide(L)'
;VNVGGAAFARTAGERSTWAVTAQYVDYGELKETTEENIEIGTFSAKDISISGIYTYDLSDYWSGGVRTNFIYSHYDKYSSFAIGIDLGLNYYHQESDFSASLVARNLGGQLKAFEERHEKLPADVQLGFSKRLAHAPFRLSFTLHDLTHWSSSTTAANNFGKKLLNHISLGIDFLPTSNFYLAAGYNFRRGEEMKINGS
;
A
#
# COMPACT_ATOMS: atom_id res chain seq x y z
N VAL A 1 11.61 -16.56 -1.53
CA VAL A 1 10.31 -15.88 -1.70
C VAL A 1 10.06 -15.64 -3.17
N ASN A 2 8.91 -16.10 -3.69
CA ASN A 2 8.47 -15.87 -5.06
C ASN A 2 7.24 -14.98 -5.04
N VAL A 3 7.20 -13.97 -5.90
CA VAL A 3 6.08 -13.03 -6.02
C VAL A 3 5.61 -12.99 -7.46
N GLY A 4 4.31 -13.15 -7.67
CA GLY A 4 3.68 -13.03 -8.97
C GLY A 4 2.44 -12.16 -8.89
N GLY A 5 2.07 -11.53 -9.99
CA GLY A 5 0.86 -10.72 -10.03
C GLY A 5 0.38 -10.49 -11.46
N ALA A 6 -0.92 -10.23 -11.56
CA ALA A 6 -1.59 -9.87 -12.81
C ALA A 6 -2.61 -8.76 -12.54
N ALA A 7 -2.84 -7.93 -13.53
CA ALA A 7 -3.85 -6.89 -13.48
C ALA A 7 -4.53 -6.77 -14.85
N PHE A 8 -5.84 -6.54 -14.82
CA PHE A 8 -6.64 -6.23 -15.98
C PHE A 8 -7.52 -5.03 -15.67
N ALA A 9 -7.54 -4.05 -16.56
CA ALA A 9 -8.37 -2.85 -16.42
C ALA A 9 -9.08 -2.55 -17.72
N ARG A 10 -10.30 -2.02 -17.62
CA ARG A 10 -11.12 -1.60 -18.77
C ARG A 10 -11.99 -0.41 -18.39
N THR A 11 -12.07 0.56 -19.30
CA THR A 11 -13.05 1.65 -19.24
C THR A 11 -14.45 1.10 -19.55
N ALA A 12 -15.44 1.55 -18.80
CA ALA A 12 -16.85 1.23 -18.99
C ALA A 12 -17.63 2.54 -19.16
N GLY A 13 -17.95 2.87 -20.41
CA GLY A 13 -18.50 4.18 -20.74
C GLY A 13 -17.43 5.29 -20.73
N GLU A 14 -17.90 6.55 -20.59
CA GLU A 14 -17.02 7.74 -20.69
C GLU A 14 -16.36 8.12 -19.35
N ARG A 15 -16.95 7.73 -18.21
CA ARG A 15 -16.61 8.23 -16.88
C ARG A 15 -16.21 7.15 -15.89
N SER A 16 -16.23 5.88 -16.26
CA SER A 16 -15.94 4.82 -15.33
C SER A 16 -14.88 3.86 -15.83
N THR A 17 -14.10 3.33 -14.90
CA THR A 17 -13.12 2.28 -15.14
C THR A 17 -13.24 1.23 -14.06
N TRP A 18 -13.15 -0.04 -14.45
CA TRP A 18 -13.02 -1.14 -13.50
C TRP A 18 -11.73 -1.90 -13.77
N ALA A 19 -11.21 -2.49 -12.71
CA ALA A 19 -10.02 -3.32 -12.80
C ALA A 19 -10.15 -4.51 -11.84
N VAL A 20 -9.45 -5.58 -12.19
CA VAL A 20 -9.22 -6.73 -11.31
C VAL A 20 -7.73 -6.94 -11.21
N THR A 21 -7.25 -7.16 -9.99
CA THR A 21 -5.85 -7.48 -9.74
C THR A 21 -5.75 -8.77 -8.93
N ALA A 22 -4.73 -9.56 -9.20
CA ALA A 22 -4.38 -10.72 -8.41
C ALA A 22 -2.90 -10.68 -8.06
N GLN A 23 -2.56 -11.04 -6.84
CA GLN A 23 -1.20 -11.14 -6.35
C GLN A 23 -1.04 -12.46 -5.59
N TYR A 24 0.09 -13.11 -5.80
CA TYR A 24 0.50 -14.34 -5.13
C TYR A 24 1.90 -14.13 -4.55
N VAL A 25 2.05 -14.50 -3.30
CA VAL A 25 3.34 -14.50 -2.60
C VAL A 25 3.57 -15.88 -2.01
N ASP A 26 4.69 -16.50 -2.37
CA ASP A 26 5.15 -17.76 -1.81
C ASP A 26 6.45 -17.49 -1.04
N TYR A 27 6.39 -17.67 0.25
CA TYR A 27 7.56 -17.45 1.13
C TYR A 27 8.54 -18.63 1.10
N GLY A 28 8.16 -19.73 0.42
CA GLY A 28 8.94 -20.95 0.37
C GLY A 28 8.80 -21.81 1.63
N GLU A 29 9.75 -22.68 1.81
CA GLU A 29 9.86 -23.48 3.03
C GLU A 29 10.56 -22.69 4.13
N LEU A 30 9.91 -22.56 5.26
CA LEU A 30 10.41 -21.94 6.47
C LEU A 30 10.76 -23.04 7.46
N LYS A 31 11.87 -22.87 8.20
CA LYS A 31 12.28 -23.83 9.22
C LYS A 31 11.45 -23.63 10.47
N GLU A 32 10.90 -24.71 10.98
CA GLU A 32 10.26 -24.74 12.28
C GLU A 32 11.32 -25.03 13.34
N THR A 33 11.47 -24.14 14.33
CA THR A 33 12.46 -24.26 15.40
C THR A 33 11.77 -24.20 16.76
N THR A 34 12.31 -24.95 17.73
CA THR A 34 11.90 -24.85 19.15
C THR A 34 12.47 -23.57 19.78
N GLU A 35 12.01 -23.26 21.01
CA GLU A 35 12.56 -22.14 21.80
C GLU A 35 14.08 -22.29 22.06
N GLU A 36 14.60 -23.53 22.04
CA GLU A 36 16.03 -23.83 22.15
C GLU A 36 16.78 -23.77 20.81
N ASN A 37 16.13 -23.26 19.75
CA ASN A 37 16.70 -23.13 18.41
C ASN A 37 17.06 -24.47 17.71
N ILE A 38 16.35 -25.56 18.08
CA ILE A 38 16.48 -26.87 17.43
C ILE A 38 15.47 -26.94 16.26
N GLU A 39 15.95 -27.27 15.06
CA GLU A 39 15.10 -27.47 13.90
C GLU A 39 14.29 -28.76 14.06
N ILE A 40 12.95 -28.65 14.04
CA ILE A 40 12.01 -29.78 14.21
C ILE A 40 11.24 -30.11 12.94
N GLY A 41 11.27 -29.20 11.94
CA GLY A 41 10.55 -29.40 10.68
C GLY A 41 10.67 -28.22 9.73
N THR A 42 9.90 -28.28 8.64
CA THR A 42 9.70 -27.18 7.71
C THR A 42 8.20 -27.00 7.47
N PHE A 43 7.79 -25.76 7.28
CA PHE A 43 6.42 -25.44 6.88
C PHE A 43 6.41 -24.45 5.70
N SER A 44 5.33 -24.40 4.94
CA SER A 44 5.16 -23.45 3.85
C SER A 44 4.22 -22.31 4.23
N ALA A 45 4.51 -21.13 3.71
CA ALA A 45 3.67 -19.96 3.88
C ALA A 45 3.35 -19.34 2.52
N LYS A 46 2.07 -19.01 2.28
CA LYS A 46 1.57 -18.47 1.01
C LYS A 46 0.47 -17.47 1.25
N ASP A 47 0.50 -16.38 0.50
CA ASP A 47 -0.55 -15.37 0.48
C ASP A 47 -1.09 -15.17 -0.93
N ILE A 48 -2.41 -15.11 -1.03
CA ILE A 48 -3.12 -14.80 -2.27
C ILE A 48 -4.02 -13.61 -1.99
N SER A 49 -3.93 -12.57 -2.82
CA SER A 49 -4.89 -11.47 -2.77
C SER A 49 -5.52 -11.24 -4.14
N ILE A 50 -6.83 -11.05 -4.15
CA ILE A 50 -7.61 -10.68 -5.34
C ILE A 50 -8.36 -9.41 -5.00
N SER A 51 -8.30 -8.42 -5.90
CA SER A 51 -8.97 -7.15 -5.69
C SER A 51 -9.81 -6.77 -6.89
N GLY A 52 -11.01 -6.28 -6.62
CA GLY A 52 -11.86 -5.58 -7.57
C GLY A 52 -11.77 -4.07 -7.33
N ILE A 53 -11.61 -3.29 -8.38
CA ILE A 53 -11.49 -1.83 -8.33
C ILE A 53 -12.55 -1.24 -9.25
N TYR A 54 -13.24 -0.22 -8.78
CA TYR A 54 -14.13 0.59 -9.58
C TYR A 54 -13.85 2.06 -9.32
N THR A 55 -13.75 2.84 -10.41
CA THR A 55 -13.54 4.29 -10.35
C THR A 55 -14.57 5.00 -11.22
N TYR A 56 -14.94 6.20 -10.79
CA TYR A 56 -15.88 7.04 -11.49
C TYR A 56 -15.44 8.52 -11.47
N ASP A 57 -15.50 9.17 -12.61
CA ASP A 57 -15.23 10.60 -12.75
C ASP A 57 -16.46 11.40 -12.35
N LEU A 58 -16.44 11.95 -11.13
CA LEU A 58 -17.51 12.74 -10.54
C LEU A 58 -17.70 14.08 -11.26
N SER A 59 -16.60 14.67 -11.73
CA SER A 59 -16.53 15.89 -12.53
C SER A 59 -15.23 15.90 -13.33
N ASP A 60 -15.00 16.98 -14.07
CA ASP A 60 -13.77 17.18 -14.87
C ASP A 60 -12.49 17.22 -14.00
N TYR A 61 -12.62 17.50 -12.70
CA TYR A 61 -11.51 17.61 -11.76
C TYR A 61 -11.51 16.52 -10.68
N TRP A 62 -12.65 15.89 -10.43
CA TRP A 62 -12.79 14.96 -9.31
C TRP A 62 -13.11 13.55 -9.78
N SER A 63 -12.37 12.59 -9.28
CA SER A 63 -12.67 11.17 -9.43
C SER A 63 -12.71 10.47 -8.08
N GLY A 64 -13.64 9.54 -7.96
CA GLY A 64 -13.78 8.68 -6.77
C GLY A 64 -13.55 7.23 -7.14
N GLY A 65 -13.12 6.44 -6.17
CA GLY A 65 -12.88 5.00 -6.38
C GLY A 65 -13.09 4.17 -5.14
N VAL A 66 -13.47 2.92 -5.38
CA VAL A 66 -13.56 1.89 -4.36
C VAL A 66 -12.76 0.66 -4.80
N ARG A 67 -12.04 0.06 -3.87
CA ARG A 67 -11.35 -1.21 -4.05
C ARG A 67 -11.79 -2.18 -2.96
N THR A 68 -12.15 -3.38 -3.37
CA THR A 68 -12.44 -4.49 -2.45
C THR A 68 -11.31 -5.49 -2.56
N ASN A 69 -10.71 -5.86 -1.43
CA ASN A 69 -9.58 -6.79 -1.34
C ASN A 69 -10.04 -8.06 -0.65
N PHE A 70 -9.80 -9.20 -1.27
CA PHE A 70 -9.95 -10.54 -0.70
C PHE A 70 -8.56 -11.10 -0.47
N ILE A 71 -8.24 -11.42 0.77
CA ILE A 71 -6.91 -11.90 1.18
C ILE A 71 -7.07 -13.28 1.78
N TYR A 72 -6.36 -14.24 1.22
CA TYR A 72 -6.26 -15.59 1.74
C TYR A 72 -4.80 -15.87 2.09
N SER A 73 -4.56 -16.24 3.34
CA SER A 73 -3.25 -16.59 3.86
C SER A 73 -3.26 -18.03 4.36
N HIS A 74 -2.22 -18.77 4.02
CA HIS A 74 -2.03 -20.15 4.46
C HIS A 74 -0.61 -20.29 5.04
N TYR A 75 -0.55 -20.69 6.30
CA TYR A 75 0.68 -20.88 7.05
C TYR A 75 0.63 -22.22 7.76
N ASP A 76 1.50 -23.16 7.39
CA ASP A 76 1.53 -24.53 7.91
C ASP A 76 0.13 -25.21 7.80
N LYS A 77 -0.51 -25.45 8.92
CA LYS A 77 -1.85 -26.07 9.05
C LYS A 77 -2.99 -25.04 9.16
N TYR A 78 -2.64 -23.77 9.28
CA TYR A 78 -3.59 -22.70 9.53
C TYR A 78 -3.91 -21.92 8.27
N SER A 79 -5.16 -21.51 8.14
CA SER A 79 -5.58 -20.63 7.06
C SER A 79 -6.42 -19.48 7.59
N SER A 80 -6.21 -18.31 7.04
CA SER A 80 -6.95 -17.09 7.35
C SER A 80 -7.57 -16.52 6.10
N PHE A 81 -8.71 -15.87 6.24
CA PHE A 81 -9.37 -15.14 5.19
C PHE A 81 -9.79 -13.76 5.71
N ALA A 82 -9.41 -12.73 4.98
CA ALA A 82 -9.73 -11.35 5.32
C ALA A 82 -10.37 -10.63 4.13
N ILE A 83 -11.21 -9.65 4.43
CA ILE A 83 -11.78 -8.72 3.47
C ILE A 83 -11.45 -7.29 3.90
N GLY A 84 -11.05 -6.48 2.94
CA GLY A 84 -10.76 -5.07 3.14
C GLY A 84 -11.39 -4.22 2.05
N ILE A 85 -11.77 -3.00 2.39
CA ILE A 85 -12.28 -2.00 1.46
C ILE A 85 -11.37 -0.80 1.54
N ASP A 86 -10.97 -0.29 0.37
CA ASP A 86 -10.26 0.97 0.24
C ASP A 86 -11.17 1.97 -0.49
N LEU A 87 -11.20 3.21 -0.02
CA LEU A 87 -11.95 4.32 -0.61
C LEU A 87 -10.97 5.41 -1.01
N GLY A 88 -11.13 5.94 -2.22
CA GLY A 88 -10.26 6.99 -2.74
C GLY A 88 -11.03 8.14 -3.35
N LEU A 89 -10.56 9.34 -3.11
CA LEU A 89 -11.01 10.56 -3.78
C LEU A 89 -9.79 11.28 -4.31
N ASN A 90 -9.82 11.67 -5.57
CA ASN A 90 -8.74 12.37 -6.25
C ASN A 90 -9.26 13.65 -6.91
N TYR A 91 -8.51 14.72 -6.72
CA TYR A 91 -8.63 15.96 -7.44
C TYR A 91 -7.46 16.06 -8.43
N TYR A 92 -7.74 16.36 -9.69
CA TYR A 92 -6.72 16.58 -10.71
C TYR A 92 -7.03 17.82 -11.53
N HIS A 93 -6.11 18.75 -11.56
CA HIS A 93 -6.20 19.97 -12.37
C HIS A 93 -5.25 19.86 -13.57
N GLN A 94 -5.83 19.66 -14.74
CA GLN A 94 -5.11 19.30 -15.97
C GLN A 94 -4.14 20.39 -16.45
N GLU A 95 -4.56 21.66 -16.43
CA GLU A 95 -3.72 22.79 -16.89
C GLU A 95 -2.46 22.99 -16.04
N SER A 96 -2.55 22.70 -14.77
CA SER A 96 -1.43 22.87 -13.84
C SER A 96 -0.69 21.59 -13.53
N ASP A 97 -1.16 20.44 -14.05
CA ASP A 97 -0.63 19.09 -13.71
C ASP A 97 -0.49 18.89 -12.19
N PHE A 98 -1.49 19.36 -11.45
CA PHE A 98 -1.57 19.22 -10.00
C PHE A 98 -2.58 18.16 -9.61
N SER A 99 -2.21 17.27 -8.72
CA SER A 99 -3.10 16.27 -8.15
C SER A 99 -3.06 16.31 -6.63
N ALA A 100 -4.24 16.14 -6.02
CA ALA A 100 -4.40 15.93 -4.59
C ALA A 100 -5.34 14.74 -4.36
N SER A 101 -4.97 13.83 -3.47
CA SER A 101 -5.75 12.62 -3.22
C SER A 101 -5.88 12.32 -1.73
N LEU A 102 -7.04 11.79 -1.37
CA LEU A 102 -7.36 11.26 -0.04
C LEU A 102 -7.74 9.79 -0.21
N VAL A 103 -7.11 8.92 0.56
CA VAL A 103 -7.37 7.47 0.52
C VAL A 103 -7.54 6.93 1.93
N ALA A 104 -8.65 6.24 2.17
CA ALA A 104 -8.84 5.41 3.36
C ALA A 104 -8.64 3.95 2.94
N ARG A 105 -7.72 3.25 3.59
CA ARG A 105 -7.31 1.89 3.24
C ARG A 105 -7.61 0.89 4.33
N ASN A 106 -7.75 -0.37 3.91
CA ASN A 106 -7.87 -1.52 4.82
C ASN A 106 -9.04 -1.40 5.80
N LEU A 107 -10.15 -0.81 5.37
CA LEU A 107 -11.37 -0.77 6.17
C LEU A 107 -11.98 -2.19 6.16
N GLY A 108 -11.67 -2.99 7.19
CA GLY A 108 -12.13 -4.38 7.26
C GLY A 108 -11.41 -5.21 8.31
N GLY A 109 -11.47 -6.52 8.16
CA GLY A 109 -10.88 -7.45 9.10
C GLY A 109 -10.90 -8.89 8.62
N GLN A 110 -10.42 -9.79 9.44
CA GLN A 110 -10.48 -11.23 9.22
C GLN A 110 -11.91 -11.74 9.38
N LEU A 111 -12.38 -12.50 8.40
CA LEU A 111 -13.63 -13.28 8.48
C LEU A 111 -13.37 -14.66 9.06
N LYS A 112 -12.19 -15.21 8.80
CA LYS A 112 -11.68 -16.43 9.40
C LYS A 112 -10.26 -16.16 9.92
N ALA A 113 -10.07 -16.26 11.22
CA ALA A 113 -8.77 -16.12 11.87
C ALA A 113 -7.96 -17.42 11.78
N PHE A 114 -6.63 -17.31 11.99
CA PHE A 114 -5.75 -18.48 12.15
C PHE A 114 -6.07 -19.26 13.43
N GLU A 115 -6.42 -18.54 14.49
CA GLU A 115 -6.88 -19.04 15.78
C GLU A 115 -8.23 -18.38 16.14
N GLU A 116 -8.71 -18.52 17.36
CA GLU A 116 -10.00 -17.98 17.81
C GLU A 116 -10.08 -16.43 17.82
N ARG A 117 -8.96 -15.74 17.62
CA ARG A 117 -8.87 -14.28 17.72
C ARG A 117 -8.92 -13.62 16.34
N HIS A 118 -10.01 -12.93 16.06
CA HIS A 118 -10.16 -12.14 14.83
C HIS A 118 -9.37 -10.83 14.94
N GLU A 119 -8.52 -10.56 13.97
CA GLU A 119 -7.77 -9.32 13.87
C GLU A 119 -8.43 -8.36 12.88
N LYS A 120 -8.39 -7.07 13.22
CA LYS A 120 -8.77 -6.01 12.30
C LYS A 120 -7.60 -5.75 11.35
N LEU A 121 -7.91 -5.47 10.08
CA LEU A 121 -6.89 -4.95 9.18
C LEU A 121 -6.40 -3.58 9.69
N PRO A 122 -5.11 -3.26 9.53
CA PRO A 122 -4.57 -1.97 9.93
C PRO A 122 -5.14 -0.87 9.01
N ALA A 123 -6.25 -0.26 9.45
CA ALA A 123 -6.87 0.83 8.72
C ALA A 123 -5.93 2.04 8.67
N ASP A 124 -5.78 2.63 7.51
CA ASP A 124 -4.90 3.78 7.27
C ASP A 124 -5.61 4.86 6.46
N VAL A 125 -5.36 6.13 6.80
CA VAL A 125 -5.75 7.29 6.00
C VAL A 125 -4.50 7.94 5.46
N GLN A 126 -4.51 8.20 4.15
CA GLN A 126 -3.38 8.77 3.42
C GLN A 126 -3.82 10.03 2.65
N LEU A 127 -2.94 11.03 2.61
CA LEU A 127 -3.06 12.22 1.79
C LEU A 127 -1.88 12.27 0.82
N GLY A 128 -2.18 12.40 -0.46
CA GLY A 128 -1.18 12.50 -1.50
C GLY A 128 -1.30 13.81 -2.27
N PHE A 129 -0.16 14.37 -2.65
CA PHE A 129 -0.06 15.54 -3.52
C PHE A 129 0.99 15.28 -4.58
N SER A 130 0.72 15.66 -5.82
CA SER A 130 1.73 15.65 -6.86
C SER A 130 1.62 16.88 -7.74
N LYS A 131 2.77 17.32 -8.26
CA LYS A 131 2.87 18.46 -9.14
C LYS A 131 3.95 18.23 -10.20
N ARG A 132 3.58 18.33 -11.46
CA ARG A 132 4.55 18.39 -12.56
C ARG A 132 5.07 19.81 -12.72
N LEU A 133 6.38 19.94 -12.91
CA LEU A 133 7.01 21.23 -13.14
C LEU A 133 6.81 21.66 -14.60
N ALA A 134 6.35 22.91 -14.80
CA ALA A 134 6.00 23.40 -16.14
C ALA A 134 7.18 23.48 -17.12
N HIS A 135 8.39 23.71 -16.62
CA HIS A 135 9.57 23.94 -17.45
C HIS A 135 10.66 22.89 -17.24
N ALA A 136 10.33 21.77 -16.61
CA ALA A 136 11.27 20.67 -16.36
C ALA A 136 10.54 19.32 -16.44
N PRO A 137 11.20 18.28 -16.94
CA PRO A 137 10.60 16.97 -17.08
C PRO A 137 10.51 16.22 -15.74
N PHE A 138 10.14 16.92 -14.67
CA PHE A 138 10.01 16.35 -13.34
C PHE A 138 8.61 16.52 -12.78
N ARG A 139 8.14 15.47 -12.10
CA ARG A 139 6.98 15.52 -11.22
C ARG A 139 7.44 15.21 -9.79
N LEU A 140 7.05 16.07 -8.87
CA LEU A 140 7.30 15.89 -7.44
C LEU A 140 6.05 15.33 -6.80
N SER A 141 6.20 14.40 -5.88
CA SER A 141 5.12 13.84 -5.09
C SER A 141 5.45 13.85 -3.60
N PHE A 142 4.42 14.07 -2.81
CA PHE A 142 4.45 14.10 -1.36
C PHE A 142 3.28 13.29 -0.84
N THR A 143 3.51 12.37 0.08
CA THR A 143 2.47 11.55 0.67
C THR A 143 2.60 11.55 2.18
N LEU A 144 1.50 11.87 2.86
CA LEU A 144 1.29 11.60 4.28
C LEU A 144 0.58 10.25 4.40
N HIS A 145 1.11 9.35 5.19
CA HIS A 145 0.56 8.00 5.39
C HIS A 145 0.48 7.66 6.88
N ASP A 146 -0.28 6.61 7.18
CA ASP A 146 -0.47 6.08 8.55
C ASP A 146 -1.05 7.12 9.53
N LEU A 147 -1.96 7.97 9.03
CA LEU A 147 -2.54 9.06 9.81
C LEU A 147 -3.48 8.57 10.92
N THR A 148 -3.98 7.35 10.84
CA THR A 148 -4.80 6.70 11.88
C THR A 148 -3.97 6.23 13.08
N HIS A 149 -2.67 5.98 12.90
CA HIS A 149 -1.78 5.45 13.93
C HIS A 149 -0.73 6.48 14.41
N TRP A 150 -1.10 7.76 14.40
CA TRP A 150 -0.21 8.85 14.80
C TRP A 150 0.45 8.68 16.17
N SER A 151 -0.23 8.00 17.09
CA SER A 151 0.23 7.80 18.47
C SER A 151 1.06 6.54 18.69
N SER A 152 0.96 5.54 17.79
CA SER A 152 1.54 4.20 17.99
C SER A 152 2.88 3.99 17.30
N SER A 153 3.52 5.05 16.77
CA SER A 153 4.86 4.91 16.20
C SER A 153 5.83 4.43 17.28
N THR A 154 6.25 3.19 17.14
CA THR A 154 7.09 2.40 18.07
C THR A 154 8.49 2.98 18.24
N THR A 155 8.82 4.03 17.53
CA THR A 155 10.09 4.72 17.68
C THR A 155 10.01 5.64 18.91
N ALA A 156 10.86 5.42 19.89
CA ALA A 156 11.06 6.22 21.11
C ALA A 156 11.48 7.68 20.81
N ALA A 157 10.93 8.29 19.78
CA ALA A 157 11.21 9.66 19.38
C ALA A 157 10.28 10.59 20.16
N ASN A 158 10.77 11.08 21.30
CA ASN A 158 10.14 12.19 22.05
C ASN A 158 10.07 13.52 21.26
N ASN A 159 10.42 13.52 19.98
CA ASN A 159 10.48 14.72 19.17
C ASN A 159 9.38 14.70 18.10
N PHE A 160 8.47 15.69 18.15
CA PHE A 160 7.37 15.86 17.20
C PHE A 160 7.84 15.85 15.74
N GLY A 161 8.99 16.45 15.43
CA GLY A 161 9.56 16.49 14.09
C GLY A 161 9.89 15.09 13.54
N LYS A 162 10.45 14.20 14.34
CA LYS A 162 10.73 12.82 13.94
C LYS A 162 9.44 12.02 13.73
N LYS A 163 8.44 12.22 14.58
CA LYS A 163 7.11 11.59 14.40
C LYS A 163 6.49 12.02 13.08
N LEU A 164 6.53 13.31 12.76
CA LEU A 164 6.01 13.82 11.49
C LEU A 164 6.74 13.20 10.28
N LEU A 165 8.08 13.16 10.32
CA LEU A 165 8.87 12.58 9.24
C LEU A 165 8.53 11.11 8.98
N ASN A 166 8.24 10.32 10.02
CA ASN A 166 7.85 8.91 9.87
C ASN A 166 6.53 8.70 9.12
N HIS A 167 5.73 9.74 8.96
CA HIS A 167 4.48 9.70 8.19
C HIS A 167 4.63 10.28 6.79
N ILE A 168 5.85 10.67 6.37
CA ILE A 168 6.12 11.32 5.09
C ILE A 168 6.84 10.36 4.14
N SER A 169 6.36 10.34 2.91
CA SER A 169 7.07 9.79 1.76
C SER A 169 7.20 10.86 0.68
N LEU A 170 8.38 10.95 0.09
CA LEU A 170 8.68 11.85 -1.02
C LEU A 170 8.95 11.02 -2.27
N GLY A 171 8.53 11.53 -3.43
CA GLY A 171 8.81 10.94 -4.72
C GLY A 171 9.20 12.00 -5.73
N ILE A 172 10.03 11.58 -6.67
CA ILE A 172 10.40 12.36 -7.85
C ILE A 172 10.32 11.44 -9.07
N ASP A 173 9.60 11.89 -10.09
CA ASP A 173 9.53 11.21 -11.37
C ASP A 173 10.22 12.08 -12.42
N PHE A 174 11.07 11.48 -13.22
CA PHE A 174 11.68 12.07 -14.41
C PHE A 174 10.94 11.59 -15.64
N LEU A 175 10.32 12.51 -16.38
CA LEU A 175 9.39 12.28 -17.48
C LEU A 175 9.90 12.97 -18.77
N PRO A 176 11.02 12.51 -19.35
CA PRO A 176 11.61 13.18 -20.52
C PRO A 176 10.75 13.06 -21.78
N THR A 177 9.98 11.96 -21.91
CA THR A 177 9.10 11.69 -23.03
C THR A 177 7.79 11.06 -22.55
N SER A 178 6.79 10.93 -23.44
CA SER A 178 5.53 10.26 -23.14
C SER A 178 5.67 8.75 -22.92
N ASN A 179 6.74 8.14 -23.39
CA ASN A 179 6.94 6.68 -23.41
C ASN A 179 7.99 6.19 -22.41
N PHE A 180 8.67 7.11 -21.74
CA PHE A 180 9.72 6.76 -20.79
C PHE A 180 9.59 7.60 -19.51
N TYR A 181 9.63 6.93 -18.39
CA TYR A 181 9.73 7.59 -17.10
C TYR A 181 10.69 6.83 -16.16
N LEU A 182 11.33 7.57 -15.28
CA LEU A 182 12.12 7.04 -14.18
C LEU A 182 11.59 7.63 -12.88
N ALA A 183 11.31 6.79 -11.91
CA ALA A 183 10.78 7.20 -10.61
C ALA A 183 11.73 6.81 -9.48
N ALA A 184 11.90 7.70 -8.51
CA ALA A 184 12.60 7.45 -7.26
C ALA A 184 11.74 7.94 -6.09
N GLY A 185 11.74 7.20 -4.99
CA GLY A 185 10.99 7.54 -3.80
C GLY A 185 11.76 7.24 -2.53
N TYR A 186 11.48 8.03 -1.50
CA TYR A 186 12.05 7.85 -0.17
C TYR A 186 10.96 7.90 0.90
N ASN A 187 10.94 6.89 1.74
CA ASN A 187 10.09 6.82 2.92
C ASN A 187 10.96 6.93 4.17
N PHE A 188 10.75 7.98 4.96
CA PHE A 188 11.59 8.29 6.11
C PHE A 188 11.52 7.21 7.19
N ARG A 189 10.35 6.64 7.44
CA ARG A 189 10.16 5.55 8.42
C ARG A 189 10.97 4.32 8.04
N ARG A 190 10.85 3.85 6.78
CA ARG A 190 11.62 2.70 6.31
C ARG A 190 13.12 2.95 6.31
N GLY A 191 13.53 4.19 6.01
CA GLY A 191 14.93 4.58 6.07
C GLY A 191 15.51 4.49 7.49
N GLU A 192 14.71 4.71 8.55
CA GLU A 192 15.14 4.53 9.93
C GLU A 192 15.11 3.06 10.37
N GLU A 193 14.05 2.33 10.02
CA GLU A 193 13.90 0.91 10.38
C GLU A 193 14.97 0.01 9.73
N MET A 194 15.48 0.38 8.55
CA MET A 194 16.54 -0.36 7.86
C MET A 194 17.96 0.01 8.29
N LYS A 195 18.13 0.99 9.16
CA LYS A 195 19.44 1.24 9.78
C LYS A 195 19.74 0.13 10.77
N ILE A 196 20.62 -0.79 10.37
CA ILE A 196 21.23 -1.73 11.32
C ILE A 196 22.05 -0.87 12.27
N ASN A 197 21.65 -0.78 13.54
CA ASN A 197 22.49 -0.21 14.58
C ASN A 197 23.72 -1.09 14.68
N GLY A 198 24.76 -0.73 13.96
CA GLY A 198 26.10 -1.24 14.17
C GLY A 198 26.55 -0.76 15.55
N SER A 199 26.70 -1.72 16.45
CA SER A 199 27.37 -1.58 17.74
C SER A 199 28.77 -1.01 17.60
#